data_f0bc0d80878635c29076f0db0eeedc18
#
_entry.id   f0bc0d80878635c29076f0db0eeedc18
#
_cell.length_a   1.000
_cell.length_b   1.000
_cell.length_c   1.000
_cell.angle_alpha   90.00
_cell.angle_beta   90.00
_cell.angle_gamma   90.00
#
_symmetry.space_group_name_H-M   'P 1'
#
loop_
_entity.id
_entity.type
_entity.pdbx_description
1 polymer ?
#
loop_
_entity_poly.entity_id
_entity_poly.type
_entity_poly.pdbx_seq_one_letter_code
_entity_poly.pdbx_strand_id
1 'polypeptide(L)'
;TLSHSSAASDVYKRQMPHNSNGSNGQMFEVETFRGDPISIEYAEKRMRNEPVVEVTQVKGTSDTHPLLSPDDEWADFEIMDKRVGSRPPTYSMPQGGYVRDAYLRGLTLEWEGRGNPYKFGLIGSSDTHTGAGAFDENNYWSKVGVLDGIDMSRGSVPLTQDRIDLLNQYADLYDQPVSVQEIDGRTYADVGFDQWSASGLAVAWAEENTRDSIFQAFKRKETFATTGTRMAVRFFAGYDLSLIHI
;
A
#
# COMPACT_ATOMS: atom_id res chain seq x y z
N THR A 1 15.83 30.08 12.99
CA THR A 1 15.86 28.84 13.81
C THR A 1 15.00 27.69 13.25
N LEU A 2 14.18 27.95 12.24
CA LEU A 2 13.38 26.89 11.54
C LEU A 2 14.16 26.17 10.43
N SER A 3 15.32 26.65 10.01
CA SER A 3 16.08 26.09 8.89
C SER A 3 16.87 24.81 9.24
N HIS A 4 17.24 24.63 10.50
CA HIS A 4 18.07 23.46 10.91
C HIS A 4 17.26 22.18 11.13
N SER A 5 16.01 22.28 11.54
CA SER A 5 15.13 21.10 11.72
C SER A 5 14.64 20.52 10.39
N SER A 6 14.43 21.37 9.37
CA SER A 6 14.05 20.91 8.04
C SER A 6 15.20 20.22 7.31
N ALA A 7 16.43 20.74 7.41
CA ALA A 7 17.61 20.15 6.77
C ALA A 7 17.96 18.78 7.38
N ALA A 8 17.87 18.61 8.70
CA ALA A 8 18.07 17.31 9.35
C ALA A 8 16.98 16.31 8.99
N SER A 9 15.73 16.78 8.83
CA SER A 9 14.61 15.96 8.34
C SER A 9 14.85 15.45 6.91
N ASP A 10 15.36 16.28 6.03
CA ASP A 10 15.61 15.95 4.62
C ASP A 10 16.75 14.94 4.44
N VAL A 11 17.68 14.87 5.38
CA VAL A 11 18.83 13.94 5.31
C VAL A 11 18.52 12.55 5.86
N TYR A 12 17.72 12.45 6.91
CA TYR A 12 17.54 11.20 7.66
C TYR A 12 16.14 10.60 7.58
N LYS A 13 15.13 11.35 7.15
CA LYS A 13 13.76 10.86 7.03
C LYS A 13 13.46 10.53 5.57
N ARG A 14 12.84 9.35 5.39
CA ARG A 14 12.24 8.95 4.12
C ARG A 14 10.78 8.64 4.38
N GLN A 15 9.95 9.00 3.43
CA GLN A 15 8.53 8.68 3.41
C GLN A 15 8.30 7.57 2.39
N MET A 16 7.32 6.73 2.68
CA MET A 16 6.90 5.65 1.79
C MET A 16 5.38 5.80 1.62
N PRO A 17 4.91 6.34 0.49
CA PRO A 17 3.48 6.33 0.20
C PRO A 17 2.93 4.91 0.33
N HIS A 18 1.86 4.76 1.09
CA HIS A 18 1.19 3.49 1.33
C HIS A 18 -0.31 3.70 1.39
N ASN A 19 -1.10 2.63 1.26
CA ASN A 19 -2.56 2.73 1.19
C ASN A 19 -3.07 3.64 0.06
N SER A 20 -2.33 3.74 -1.04
CA SER A 20 -2.65 4.70 -2.10
C SER A 20 -3.99 4.38 -2.79
N ASN A 21 -4.37 3.10 -2.96
CA ASN A 21 -5.67 2.69 -3.46
C ASN A 21 -6.84 3.22 -2.61
N GLY A 22 -6.65 3.32 -1.30
CA GLY A 22 -7.63 3.85 -0.36
C GLY A 22 -7.54 5.36 -0.11
N SER A 23 -6.73 6.10 -0.89
CA SER A 23 -6.50 7.54 -0.70
C SER A 23 -7.54 8.45 -1.33
N ASN A 24 -8.55 7.91 -2.03
CA ASN A 24 -9.50 8.67 -2.82
C ASN A 24 -8.83 9.54 -3.89
N GLY A 25 -7.79 9.00 -4.55
CA GLY A 25 -7.05 9.69 -5.60
C GLY A 25 -6.04 10.72 -5.14
N GLN A 26 -5.95 10.99 -3.83
CA GLN A 26 -5.14 12.09 -3.29
C GLN A 26 -3.64 11.79 -3.18
N MET A 27 -3.24 10.53 -3.35
CA MET A 27 -1.84 10.16 -3.17
C MET A 27 -0.94 10.65 -4.31
N PHE A 28 -1.43 10.56 -5.55
CA PHE A 28 -0.64 10.82 -6.76
C PHE A 28 -1.30 11.87 -7.66
N GLU A 29 -1.60 13.03 -7.08
CA GLU A 29 -2.20 14.15 -7.80
C GLU A 29 -1.18 14.88 -8.68
N VAL A 30 -1.67 15.55 -9.73
CA VAL A 30 -0.88 16.36 -10.66
C VAL A 30 -0.87 17.85 -10.29
N GLU A 31 -1.55 18.18 -9.20
CA GLU A 31 -1.66 19.50 -8.59
C GLU A 31 -1.29 19.44 -7.12
N THR A 32 -0.96 20.59 -6.56
CA THR A 32 -0.76 20.73 -5.11
C THR A 32 -2.10 20.74 -4.38
N PHE A 33 -2.09 20.61 -3.06
CA PHE A 33 -3.29 20.73 -2.23
C PHE A 33 -4.06 22.06 -2.43
N ARG A 34 -3.40 23.08 -2.92
CA ARG A 34 -3.99 24.41 -3.21
C ARG A 34 -4.57 24.54 -4.63
N GLY A 35 -4.44 23.48 -5.45
CA GLY A 35 -4.85 23.47 -6.85
C GLY A 35 -3.80 24.09 -7.80
N ASP A 36 -2.60 24.42 -7.30
CA ASP A 36 -1.53 24.90 -8.17
C ASP A 36 -0.88 23.71 -8.91
N PRO A 37 -0.46 23.88 -10.16
CA PRO A 37 0.30 22.86 -10.87
C PRO A 37 1.58 22.45 -10.12
N ILE A 38 1.93 21.16 -10.12
CA ILE A 38 3.19 20.66 -9.57
C ILE A 38 4.36 21.34 -10.31
N SER A 39 5.31 21.88 -9.55
CA SER A 39 6.55 22.46 -10.05
C SER A 39 7.69 21.44 -10.07
N ILE A 40 8.75 21.73 -10.85
CA ILE A 40 9.99 20.95 -10.87
C ILE A 40 10.56 20.81 -9.46
N GLU A 41 10.63 21.90 -8.70
CA GLU A 41 11.15 21.90 -7.33
C GLU A 41 10.35 20.97 -6.41
N TYR A 42 9.02 20.99 -6.51
CA TYR A 42 8.17 20.06 -5.76
C TYR A 42 8.43 18.60 -6.17
N ALA A 43 8.49 18.32 -7.47
CA ALA A 43 8.75 16.98 -8.00
C ALA A 43 10.11 16.43 -7.51
N GLU A 44 11.17 17.23 -7.57
CA GLU A 44 12.49 16.87 -7.07
C GLU A 44 12.51 16.61 -5.56
N LYS A 45 11.82 17.46 -4.79
CA LYS A 45 11.70 17.29 -3.34
C LYS A 45 10.96 16.00 -3.00
N ARG A 46 9.89 15.71 -3.71
CA ARG A 46 9.11 14.48 -3.52
C ARG A 46 9.96 13.24 -3.83
N MET A 47 10.65 13.21 -4.97
CA MET A 47 11.53 12.11 -5.34
C MET A 47 12.66 11.86 -4.31
N ARG A 48 13.22 12.93 -3.71
CA ARG A 48 14.25 12.77 -2.68
C ARG A 48 13.69 12.13 -1.40
N ASN A 49 12.47 12.50 -1.03
CA ASN A 49 11.88 12.10 0.24
C ASN A 49 11.07 10.80 0.14
N GLU A 50 10.53 10.49 -1.03
CA GLU A 50 9.71 9.31 -1.33
C GLU A 50 10.40 8.44 -2.39
N PRO A 51 11.52 7.77 -2.06
CA PRO A 51 12.26 6.97 -3.05
C PRO A 51 11.55 5.68 -3.46
N VAL A 52 10.67 5.16 -2.62
CA VAL A 52 9.92 3.91 -2.83
C VAL A 52 8.46 4.09 -2.48
N VAL A 53 7.62 3.26 -3.08
CA VAL A 53 6.16 3.21 -2.85
C VAL A 53 5.73 1.79 -2.52
N GLU A 54 4.77 1.65 -1.63
CA GLU A 54 4.13 0.37 -1.34
C GLU A 54 3.07 0.07 -2.41
N VAL A 55 3.23 -1.06 -3.11
CA VAL A 55 2.28 -1.49 -4.15
C VAL A 55 1.24 -2.49 -3.63
N THR A 56 1.49 -3.11 -2.48
CA THR A 56 0.59 -4.10 -1.90
C THR A 56 0.82 -4.25 -0.41
N GLN A 57 -0.23 -4.54 0.28
CA GLN A 57 -0.25 -5.07 1.64
C GLN A 57 -1.57 -5.84 1.85
N VAL A 58 -1.82 -6.31 3.06
CA VAL A 58 -3.02 -7.12 3.37
C VAL A 58 -4.35 -6.41 3.02
N LYS A 59 -4.41 -5.09 2.96
CA LYS A 59 -5.62 -4.34 2.56
C LYS A 59 -5.86 -4.30 1.04
N GLY A 60 -5.17 -5.09 0.25
CA GLY A 60 -5.31 -5.14 -1.20
C GLY A 60 -4.18 -4.47 -1.97
N THR A 61 -4.22 -4.65 -3.28
CA THR A 61 -3.23 -4.10 -4.19
C THR A 61 -3.38 -2.60 -4.39
N SER A 62 -2.25 -1.93 -4.59
CA SER A 62 -2.17 -0.55 -5.10
C SER A 62 -1.49 -0.49 -6.48
N ASP A 63 -1.31 -1.63 -7.15
CA ASP A 63 -0.65 -1.68 -8.45
C ASP A 63 -1.49 -1.00 -9.53
N THR A 64 -2.66 -1.54 -9.84
CA THR A 64 -3.61 -0.97 -10.82
C THR A 64 -5.06 -1.29 -10.46
N HIS A 65 -5.98 -0.78 -11.29
CA HIS A 65 -7.42 -0.97 -11.15
C HIS A 65 -8.05 -1.17 -12.54
N PRO A 66 -9.12 -1.97 -12.71
CA PRO A 66 -9.76 -2.20 -14.02
C PRO A 66 -10.13 -0.93 -14.79
N LEU A 67 -10.56 0.12 -14.09
CA LEU A 67 -10.87 1.42 -14.71
C LEU A 67 -9.64 2.17 -15.24
N LEU A 68 -8.44 1.81 -14.79
CA LEU A 68 -7.17 2.43 -15.20
C LEU A 68 -6.40 1.58 -16.19
N SER A 69 -6.66 0.28 -16.21
CA SER A 69 -6.01 -0.72 -17.07
C SER A 69 -7.06 -1.68 -17.63
N PRO A 70 -7.97 -1.22 -18.50
CA PRO A 70 -9.10 -2.04 -18.97
C PRO A 70 -8.70 -3.23 -19.84
N ASP A 71 -7.51 -3.21 -20.42
CA ASP A 71 -6.98 -4.29 -21.26
C ASP A 71 -6.11 -5.30 -20.48
N ASP A 72 -5.97 -5.13 -19.17
CA ASP A 72 -5.24 -6.03 -18.29
C ASP A 72 -6.21 -7.00 -17.62
N GLU A 73 -6.16 -8.27 -17.99
CA GLU A 73 -7.02 -9.33 -17.47
C GLU A 73 -6.83 -9.59 -15.96
N TRP A 74 -5.74 -9.09 -15.37
CA TRP A 74 -5.42 -9.23 -13.95
C TRP A 74 -5.64 -7.95 -13.14
N ALA A 75 -6.16 -6.89 -13.76
CA ALA A 75 -6.32 -5.61 -13.10
C ALA A 75 -7.34 -5.64 -11.95
N ASP A 76 -8.23 -6.61 -11.91
CA ASP A 76 -9.24 -6.80 -10.87
C ASP A 76 -8.78 -7.69 -9.70
N PHE A 77 -7.52 -8.14 -9.73
CA PHE A 77 -6.98 -9.02 -8.69
C PHE A 77 -6.76 -8.27 -7.37
N GLU A 78 -7.34 -8.80 -6.29
CA GLU A 78 -7.17 -8.30 -4.92
C GLU A 78 -7.50 -6.82 -4.73
N ILE A 79 -8.58 -6.35 -5.34
CA ILE A 79 -9.04 -4.97 -5.22
C ILE A 79 -9.76 -4.73 -3.88
N MET A 80 -9.25 -3.80 -3.10
CA MET A 80 -9.96 -3.16 -2.00
C MET A 80 -10.31 -1.73 -2.42
N ASP A 81 -11.56 -1.50 -2.77
CA ASP A 81 -12.06 -0.28 -3.39
C ASP A 81 -12.58 0.77 -2.39
N LYS A 82 -12.35 0.55 -1.10
CA LYS A 82 -12.84 1.44 -0.05
C LYS A 82 -11.79 2.46 0.36
N ARG A 83 -12.27 3.64 0.69
CA ARG A 83 -11.45 4.70 1.27
C ARG A 83 -11.00 4.30 2.67
N VAL A 84 -9.68 4.31 2.90
CA VAL A 84 -9.11 3.99 4.23
C VAL A 84 -9.61 5.00 5.27
N GLY A 85 -10.11 4.46 6.39
CA GLY A 85 -10.57 5.27 7.52
C GLY A 85 -11.94 5.92 7.35
N SER A 86 -12.65 5.71 6.22
CA SER A 86 -14.02 6.22 6.08
C SER A 86 -15.00 5.39 6.91
N ARG A 87 -15.91 6.09 7.59
CA ARG A 87 -17.01 5.48 8.34
C ARG A 87 -18.28 6.28 8.09
N PRO A 88 -19.31 5.70 7.47
CA PRO A 88 -19.35 4.36 6.85
C PRO A 88 -18.33 4.21 5.71
N PRO A 89 -17.98 2.97 5.30
CA PRO A 89 -17.09 2.72 4.17
C PRO A 89 -17.62 3.40 2.90
N THR A 90 -16.76 4.15 2.21
CA THR A 90 -17.08 4.81 0.93
C THR A 90 -16.10 4.39 -0.13
N TYR A 91 -16.51 4.42 -1.39
CA TYR A 91 -15.61 4.12 -2.51
C TYR A 91 -14.46 5.10 -2.57
N SER A 92 -13.29 4.58 -2.90
CA SER A 92 -12.08 5.34 -3.19
C SER A 92 -11.97 5.58 -4.69
N MET A 93 -11.74 6.82 -5.10
CA MET A 93 -11.52 7.15 -6.51
C MET A 93 -10.21 6.52 -6.99
N PRO A 94 -10.21 5.74 -8.09
CA PRO A 94 -8.99 5.05 -8.54
C PRO A 94 -7.93 5.99 -9.13
N GLN A 95 -8.33 7.01 -9.88
CA GLN A 95 -7.40 7.96 -10.52
C GLN A 95 -6.56 8.68 -9.46
N GLY A 96 -5.23 8.60 -9.58
CA GLY A 96 -4.30 9.16 -8.59
C GLY A 96 -4.14 8.31 -7.33
N GLY A 97 -4.72 7.10 -7.30
CA GLY A 97 -4.63 6.16 -6.20
C GLY A 97 -3.74 4.94 -6.47
N TYR A 98 -3.36 4.68 -7.72
CA TYR A 98 -2.63 3.48 -8.10
C TYR A 98 -1.28 3.77 -8.71
N VAL A 99 -0.31 2.88 -8.50
CA VAL A 99 1.10 3.11 -8.82
C VAL A 99 1.35 3.14 -10.32
N ARG A 100 0.70 2.29 -11.13
CA ARG A 100 0.83 2.36 -12.60
C ARG A 100 0.30 3.68 -13.14
N ASP A 101 -0.83 4.16 -12.64
CA ASP A 101 -1.38 5.50 -12.98
C ASP A 101 -0.41 6.61 -12.56
N ALA A 102 0.22 6.48 -11.37
CA ALA A 102 1.22 7.44 -10.92
C ALA A 102 2.43 7.51 -11.85
N TYR A 103 2.92 6.37 -12.34
CA TYR A 103 4.01 6.35 -13.32
C TYR A 103 3.62 7.08 -14.62
N LEU A 104 2.43 6.81 -15.17
CA LEU A 104 1.95 7.48 -16.37
C LEU A 104 1.78 8.99 -16.16
N ARG A 105 1.22 9.40 -15.04
CA ARG A 105 1.10 10.82 -14.63
C ARG A 105 2.48 11.47 -14.51
N GLY A 106 3.43 10.78 -13.89
CA GLY A 106 4.79 11.25 -13.76
C GLY A 106 5.50 11.45 -15.09
N LEU A 107 5.34 10.53 -16.04
CA LEU A 107 5.87 10.65 -17.40
C LEU A 107 5.22 11.83 -18.14
N THR A 108 3.91 12.03 -18.00
CA THR A 108 3.21 13.18 -18.59
C THR A 108 3.73 14.50 -18.04
N LEU A 109 3.87 14.63 -16.72
CA LEU A 109 4.43 15.81 -16.09
C LEU A 109 5.87 16.11 -16.56
N GLU A 110 6.68 15.07 -16.70
CA GLU A 110 8.06 15.19 -17.19
C GLU A 110 8.10 15.68 -18.64
N TRP A 111 7.22 15.12 -19.49
CA TRP A 111 7.07 15.55 -20.89
C TRP A 111 6.61 17.02 -21.00
N GLU A 112 5.75 17.47 -20.09
CA GLU A 112 5.30 18.87 -19.98
C GLU A 112 6.37 19.81 -19.39
N GLY A 113 7.55 19.31 -19.02
CA GLY A 113 8.61 20.10 -18.40
C GLY A 113 8.38 20.47 -16.94
N ARG A 114 7.47 19.77 -16.24
CA ARG A 114 7.09 20.02 -14.83
C ARG A 114 7.83 19.11 -13.84
N GLY A 115 8.74 18.25 -14.35
CA GLY A 115 9.43 17.24 -13.55
C GLY A 115 8.54 16.03 -13.26
N ASN A 116 9.15 14.95 -12.75
CA ASN A 116 8.42 13.71 -12.46
C ASN A 116 8.55 13.35 -10.97
N PRO A 117 7.49 13.53 -10.17
CA PRO A 117 7.50 13.24 -8.74
C PRO A 117 7.32 11.74 -8.41
N TYR A 118 7.10 10.87 -9.39
CA TYR A 118 6.63 9.51 -9.24
C TYR A 118 7.62 8.44 -9.74
N LYS A 119 8.92 8.73 -9.77
CA LYS A 119 9.97 7.76 -10.11
C LYS A 119 10.33 6.88 -8.90
N PHE A 120 9.40 6.10 -8.41
CA PHE A 120 9.56 5.23 -7.24
C PHE A 120 10.31 3.93 -7.56
N GLY A 121 10.97 3.33 -6.54
CA GLY A 121 11.13 1.89 -6.41
C GLY A 121 9.88 1.26 -5.77
N LEU A 122 9.71 -0.04 -5.88
CA LEU A 122 8.53 -0.77 -5.39
C LEU A 122 8.87 -1.55 -4.12
N ILE A 123 7.97 -1.55 -3.16
CA ILE A 123 7.98 -2.44 -1.99
C ILE A 123 6.59 -3.01 -1.76
N GLY A 124 6.52 -4.18 -1.13
CA GLY A 124 5.31 -4.71 -0.53
C GLY A 124 5.43 -4.69 0.99
N SER A 125 4.34 -4.88 1.70
CA SER A 125 4.35 -4.94 3.16
C SER A 125 3.26 -5.85 3.71
N SER A 126 3.30 -6.09 5.02
CA SER A 126 2.30 -6.88 5.73
C SER A 126 1.24 -6.02 6.42
N ASP A 127 1.51 -4.74 6.60
CA ASP A 127 0.72 -3.85 7.46
C ASP A 127 0.56 -4.36 8.91
N THR A 128 1.51 -5.16 9.38
CA THR A 128 1.48 -5.71 10.73
C THR A 128 1.66 -4.61 11.77
N HIS A 129 0.70 -4.51 12.69
CA HIS A 129 0.70 -3.52 13.76
C HIS A 129 1.18 -4.08 15.11
N THR A 130 1.64 -5.32 15.12
CA THR A 130 2.18 -5.99 16.29
C THR A 130 3.58 -6.53 16.03
N GLY A 131 4.38 -6.72 17.07
CA GLY A 131 5.68 -7.37 16.94
C GLY A 131 5.62 -8.91 16.85
N ALA A 132 4.43 -9.50 16.84
CA ALA A 132 4.20 -10.94 16.89
C ALA A 132 3.71 -11.54 15.57
N GLY A 133 3.86 -10.85 14.45
CA GLY A 133 3.45 -11.37 13.14
C GLY A 133 4.29 -12.57 12.70
N ALA A 134 3.68 -13.53 12.03
CA ALA A 134 4.35 -14.63 11.35
C ALA A 134 4.35 -14.37 9.84
N PHE A 135 5.52 -14.51 9.20
CA PHE A 135 5.70 -14.20 7.78
C PHE A 135 5.92 -15.46 6.93
N ASP A 136 5.79 -16.64 7.52
CA ASP A 136 5.78 -17.90 6.80
C ASP A 136 4.43 -18.04 6.07
N GLU A 137 4.48 -18.30 4.76
CA GLU A 137 3.25 -18.41 3.94
C GLU A 137 2.31 -19.53 4.37
N ASN A 138 2.85 -20.60 4.93
CA ASN A 138 2.04 -21.71 5.46
C ASN A 138 1.43 -21.41 6.83
N ASN A 139 1.94 -20.40 7.52
CA ASN A 139 1.49 -20.02 8.86
C ASN A 139 1.47 -18.49 8.99
N TYR A 140 0.95 -17.81 7.95
CA TYR A 140 0.87 -16.36 7.94
C TYR A 140 -0.12 -15.88 9.00
N TRP A 141 0.38 -14.99 9.85
CA TRP A 141 -0.42 -14.35 10.89
C TRP A 141 0.02 -12.91 11.05
N SER A 142 -0.87 -12.02 10.87
CA SER A 142 -0.60 -10.60 10.83
C SER A 142 -1.80 -9.76 11.14
N LYS A 143 -1.60 -8.62 11.01
CA LYS A 143 -2.04 -7.29 10.92
C LYS A 143 -2.18 -6.68 12.29
N VAL A 144 -3.38 -6.59 12.81
CA VAL A 144 -3.60 -6.00 14.13
C VAL A 144 -3.49 -7.06 15.23
N GLY A 145 -3.47 -8.32 14.84
CA GLY A 145 -3.34 -9.47 15.75
C GLY A 145 -4.57 -9.67 16.63
N VAL A 146 -4.86 -8.71 17.48
CA VAL A 146 -6.03 -8.75 18.38
C VAL A 146 -7.36 -8.74 17.62
N LEU A 147 -7.42 -8.02 16.49
CA LEU A 147 -8.65 -7.90 15.70
C LEU A 147 -8.82 -9.00 14.68
N ASP A 148 -7.74 -9.58 14.19
CA ASP A 148 -7.74 -10.55 13.10
C ASP A 148 -6.98 -11.85 13.40
N GLY A 149 -6.60 -12.06 14.66
CA GLY A 149 -5.85 -13.22 15.11
C GLY A 149 -6.64 -14.53 15.16
N ILE A 150 -7.96 -14.49 15.00
CA ILE A 150 -8.82 -15.66 14.97
C ILE A 150 -9.78 -15.62 13.79
N ASP A 151 -10.19 -16.79 13.31
CA ASP A 151 -11.06 -16.98 12.16
C ASP A 151 -12.44 -16.30 12.29
N MET A 152 -13.03 -16.32 13.46
CA MET A 152 -14.28 -15.61 13.74
C MET A 152 -14.14 -14.09 13.55
N SER A 153 -13.02 -13.50 13.98
CA SER A 153 -12.77 -12.07 13.82
C SER A 153 -12.53 -11.69 12.36
N ARG A 154 -12.13 -12.64 11.53
CA ARG A 154 -11.93 -12.46 10.09
C ARG A 154 -13.18 -12.64 9.25
N GLY A 155 -14.28 -13.10 9.85
CA GLY A 155 -15.49 -13.45 9.13
C GLY A 155 -15.42 -14.78 8.37
N SER A 156 -14.37 -15.59 8.57
CA SER A 156 -14.19 -16.87 7.87
C SER A 156 -15.09 -17.98 8.40
N VAL A 157 -15.51 -17.88 9.66
CA VAL A 157 -16.44 -18.83 10.32
C VAL A 157 -17.51 -18.06 11.08
N PRO A 158 -18.69 -18.68 11.34
CA PRO A 158 -19.76 -18.03 12.08
C PRO A 158 -19.33 -17.60 13.49
N LEU A 159 -19.87 -16.50 13.93
CA LEU A 159 -19.73 -16.05 15.32
C LEU A 159 -20.47 -16.99 16.27
N THR A 160 -19.89 -17.26 17.42
CA THR A 160 -20.61 -17.90 18.53
C THR A 160 -21.55 -16.91 19.21
N GLN A 161 -22.58 -17.41 19.93
CA GLN A 161 -23.52 -16.54 20.63
C GLN A 161 -22.79 -15.63 21.64
N ASP A 162 -21.82 -16.14 22.38
CA ASP A 162 -21.03 -15.34 23.33
C ASP A 162 -20.29 -14.17 22.65
N ARG A 163 -19.83 -14.37 21.41
CA ARG A 163 -19.19 -13.30 20.63
C ARG A 163 -20.19 -12.27 20.14
N ILE A 164 -21.35 -12.68 19.72
CA ILE A 164 -22.46 -11.78 19.33
C ILE A 164 -22.87 -10.92 20.53
N ASP A 165 -23.04 -11.54 21.70
CA ASP A 165 -23.41 -10.85 22.94
C ASP A 165 -22.33 -9.82 23.35
N LEU A 166 -21.05 -10.18 23.20
CA LEU A 166 -19.94 -9.28 23.49
C LEU A 166 -19.90 -8.09 22.51
N LEU A 167 -20.14 -8.34 21.21
CA LEU A 167 -20.22 -7.28 20.19
C LEU A 167 -21.38 -6.33 20.47
N ASN A 168 -22.54 -6.84 20.86
CA ASN A 168 -23.69 -6.02 21.22
C ASN A 168 -23.40 -5.15 22.46
N GLN A 169 -22.78 -5.72 23.51
CA GLN A 169 -22.36 -4.95 24.68
C GLN A 169 -21.35 -3.83 24.32
N TYR A 170 -20.40 -4.13 23.40
CA TYR A 170 -19.47 -3.14 22.92
C TYR A 170 -20.17 -2.02 22.13
N ALA A 171 -21.12 -2.40 21.27
CA ALA A 171 -21.91 -1.47 20.49
C ALA A 171 -22.69 -0.51 21.37
N ASP A 172 -23.35 -1.04 22.40
CA ASP A 172 -24.11 -0.26 23.38
C ASP A 172 -23.22 0.69 24.18
N LEU A 173 -22.03 0.20 24.60
CA LEU A 173 -21.09 0.99 25.43
C LEU A 173 -20.48 2.17 24.67
N TYR A 174 -20.23 2.02 23.37
CA TYR A 174 -19.53 3.01 22.56
C TYR A 174 -20.43 3.72 21.52
N ASP A 175 -21.73 3.43 21.53
CA ASP A 175 -22.70 3.94 20.55
C ASP A 175 -22.22 3.71 19.09
N GLN A 176 -21.76 2.48 18.83
CA GLN A 176 -21.26 2.06 17.52
C GLN A 176 -22.08 0.88 16.98
N PRO A 177 -22.46 0.87 15.71
CA PRO A 177 -23.18 -0.24 15.14
C PRO A 177 -22.31 -1.51 15.14
N VAL A 178 -22.94 -2.67 15.39
CA VAL A 178 -22.30 -3.98 15.19
C VAL A 178 -22.16 -4.23 13.69
N SER A 179 -20.95 -4.55 13.27
CA SER A 179 -20.67 -4.89 11.86
C SER A 179 -20.72 -6.42 11.69
N VAL A 180 -21.89 -6.92 11.34
CA VAL A 180 -22.13 -8.35 11.11
C VAL A 180 -22.97 -8.54 9.86
N GLN A 181 -22.84 -9.73 9.25
CA GLN A 181 -23.65 -10.16 8.11
C GLN A 181 -24.28 -11.54 8.39
N GLU A 182 -25.48 -11.75 7.86
CA GLU A 182 -26.17 -13.03 7.93
C GLU A 182 -26.00 -13.80 6.62
N ILE A 183 -25.47 -15.01 6.69
CA ILE A 183 -25.31 -15.90 5.54
C ILE A 183 -25.87 -17.28 5.94
N ASP A 184 -26.87 -17.74 5.23
CA ASP A 184 -27.53 -19.04 5.45
C ASP A 184 -27.96 -19.27 6.92
N GLY A 185 -28.51 -18.24 7.55
CA GLY A 185 -28.98 -18.28 8.94
C GLY A 185 -27.87 -18.34 9.99
N ARG A 186 -26.65 -17.95 9.63
CA ARG A 186 -25.52 -17.85 10.55
C ARG A 186 -24.96 -16.44 10.50
N THR A 187 -24.57 -15.91 11.66
CA THR A 187 -24.00 -14.59 11.81
C THR A 187 -22.48 -14.61 11.67
N TYR A 188 -21.93 -13.78 10.81
CA TYR A 188 -20.50 -13.60 10.58
C TYR A 188 -20.07 -12.17 10.89
N ALA A 189 -18.82 -11.97 11.29
CA ALA A 189 -18.26 -10.63 11.36
C ALA A 189 -18.14 -10.02 9.96
N ASP A 190 -18.66 -8.82 9.78
CA ASP A 190 -18.51 -8.05 8.55
C ASP A 190 -17.35 -7.04 8.74
N VAL A 191 -16.16 -7.46 8.36
CA VAL A 191 -14.91 -6.73 8.61
C VAL A 191 -14.16 -6.38 7.32
N GLY A 192 -14.73 -6.70 6.16
CA GLY A 192 -14.15 -6.42 4.84
C GLY A 192 -12.91 -7.26 4.51
N PHE A 193 -12.67 -8.36 5.21
CA PHE A 193 -11.54 -9.26 4.93
C PHE A 193 -11.67 -10.03 3.62
N ASP A 194 -12.86 -10.11 3.06
CA ASP A 194 -13.15 -10.63 1.72
C ASP A 194 -12.46 -9.81 0.60
N GLN A 195 -12.12 -8.56 0.89
CA GLN A 195 -11.43 -7.65 -0.02
C GLN A 195 -9.92 -7.54 0.27
N TRP A 196 -9.43 -8.29 1.24
CA TRP A 196 -8.03 -8.22 1.64
C TRP A 196 -7.20 -9.25 0.90
N SER A 197 -5.98 -8.86 0.57
CA SER A 197 -5.03 -9.68 -0.18
C SER A 197 -3.98 -10.32 0.72
N ALA A 198 -3.13 -11.12 0.10
CA ALA A 198 -1.92 -11.62 0.72
C ALA A 198 -0.96 -10.47 1.06
N SER A 199 -0.28 -10.61 2.19
CA SER A 199 0.81 -9.70 2.53
C SER A 199 1.96 -9.77 1.56
N GLY A 200 2.53 -8.60 1.26
CA GLY A 200 3.76 -8.48 0.52
C GLY A 200 5.01 -8.42 1.38
N LEU A 201 6.16 -8.53 0.74
CA LEU A 201 7.46 -8.26 1.33
C LEU A 201 8.11 -7.04 0.69
N ALA A 202 8.80 -6.24 1.50
CA ALA A 202 9.76 -5.27 1.03
C ALA A 202 11.10 -5.97 0.84
N VAL A 203 11.62 -5.97 -0.37
CA VAL A 203 12.90 -6.60 -0.70
C VAL A 203 13.87 -5.56 -1.27
N ALA A 204 15.11 -5.60 -0.85
CA ALA A 204 16.18 -4.71 -1.33
C ALA A 204 17.36 -5.53 -1.85
N TRP A 205 17.89 -5.14 -3.00
CA TRP A 205 19.16 -5.65 -3.52
C TRP A 205 20.30 -4.82 -2.92
N ALA A 206 20.84 -5.29 -1.80
CA ALA A 206 21.92 -4.64 -1.08
C ALA A 206 23.21 -5.47 -1.21
N GLU A 207 24.36 -4.80 -1.22
CA GLU A 207 25.67 -5.47 -1.31
C GLU A 207 25.99 -6.25 -0.03
N GLU A 208 25.49 -5.75 1.12
CA GLU A 208 25.69 -6.35 2.44
C GLU A 208 24.43 -6.23 3.28
N ASN A 209 24.23 -7.13 4.21
CA ASN A 209 23.16 -7.03 5.21
C ASN A 209 23.57 -6.07 6.34
N THR A 210 23.78 -4.82 5.97
CA THR A 210 24.06 -3.72 6.90
C THR A 210 23.02 -2.61 6.72
N ARG A 211 22.82 -1.81 7.77
CA ARG A 211 21.90 -0.66 7.73
C ARG A 211 22.22 0.29 6.57
N ASP A 212 23.50 0.60 6.38
CA ASP A 212 23.92 1.56 5.36
C ASP A 212 23.72 1.00 3.96
N SER A 213 24.11 -0.26 3.69
CA SER A 213 23.93 -0.89 2.38
C SER A 213 22.45 -1.01 2.01
N ILE A 214 21.59 -1.44 2.93
CA ILE A 214 20.14 -1.49 2.73
C ILE A 214 19.58 -0.07 2.45
N PHE A 215 19.99 0.94 3.23
CA PHE A 215 19.56 2.31 3.01
C PHE A 215 19.97 2.85 1.64
N GLN A 216 21.19 2.54 1.17
CA GLN A 216 21.62 2.92 -0.16
C GLN A 216 20.84 2.20 -1.27
N ALA A 217 20.50 0.92 -1.10
CA ALA A 217 19.63 0.20 -2.03
C ALA A 217 18.25 0.86 -2.16
N PHE A 218 17.64 1.27 -1.05
CA PHE A 218 16.40 2.07 -1.08
C PHE A 218 16.56 3.40 -1.83
N LYS A 219 17.67 4.10 -1.61
CA LYS A 219 17.97 5.35 -2.33
C LYS A 219 18.14 5.15 -3.83
N ARG A 220 18.80 4.07 -4.23
CA ARG A 220 18.96 3.70 -5.65
C ARG A 220 17.72 3.08 -6.25
N LYS A 221 16.67 2.79 -5.42
CA LYS A 221 15.43 2.13 -5.82
C LYS A 221 15.66 0.70 -6.33
N GLU A 222 16.72 0.07 -5.86
CA GLU A 222 17.04 -1.34 -6.11
C GLU A 222 16.21 -2.23 -5.19
N THR A 223 14.89 -2.16 -5.36
CA THR A 223 13.91 -2.84 -4.53
C THR A 223 12.88 -3.53 -5.39
N PHE A 224 12.19 -4.51 -4.83
CA PHE A 224 11.00 -5.08 -5.42
C PHE A 224 9.99 -5.50 -4.35
N ALA A 225 8.76 -5.71 -4.78
CA ALA A 225 7.66 -6.16 -3.94
C ALA A 225 7.29 -7.61 -4.26
N THR A 226 6.74 -8.33 -3.29
CA THR A 226 5.96 -9.53 -3.51
C THR A 226 4.52 -9.33 -3.05
N THR A 227 3.58 -10.05 -3.66
CA THR A 227 2.15 -10.05 -3.33
C THR A 227 1.67 -11.49 -3.12
N GLY A 228 2.05 -12.13 -2.03
CA GLY A 228 1.83 -13.56 -1.78
C GLY A 228 3.10 -14.36 -2.07
N THR A 229 3.17 -15.04 -3.21
CA THR A 229 4.33 -15.87 -3.58
C THR A 229 5.62 -15.07 -3.60
N ARG A 230 6.65 -15.55 -2.89
CA ARG A 230 7.93 -14.84 -2.67
C ARG A 230 8.92 -15.02 -3.83
N MET A 231 8.51 -14.64 -5.02
CA MET A 231 9.38 -14.65 -6.20
C MET A 231 10.42 -13.53 -6.12
N ALA A 232 11.68 -13.85 -6.39
CA ALA A 232 12.75 -12.87 -6.48
C ALA A 232 12.88 -12.39 -7.92
N VAL A 233 12.76 -11.08 -8.14
CA VAL A 233 12.83 -10.46 -9.46
C VAL A 233 13.90 -9.39 -9.49
N ARG A 234 14.74 -9.42 -10.53
CA ARG A 234 15.64 -8.32 -10.86
C ARG A 234 15.46 -7.96 -12.32
N PHE A 235 14.89 -6.78 -12.56
CA PHE A 235 14.53 -6.32 -13.90
C PHE A 235 15.41 -5.16 -14.33
N PHE A 236 15.92 -5.22 -15.56
CA PHE A 236 16.70 -4.15 -16.16
C PHE A 236 16.08 -3.80 -17.50
N ALA A 237 15.95 -2.52 -17.78
CA ALA A 237 15.47 -2.02 -19.07
C ALA A 237 16.32 -0.81 -19.52
N GLY A 238 16.56 -0.72 -20.83
CA GLY A 238 17.28 0.38 -21.45
C GLY A 238 17.39 0.17 -22.95
N TYR A 239 17.56 1.25 -23.68
CA TYR A 239 17.68 1.22 -25.14
C TYR A 239 19.00 0.57 -25.61
N ASP A 240 20.05 0.68 -24.80
CA ASP A 240 21.41 0.23 -25.13
C ASP A 240 21.82 -1.06 -24.37
N LEU A 241 20.86 -1.74 -23.73
CA LEU A 241 21.13 -2.98 -23.00
C LEU A 241 21.38 -4.14 -23.98
N SER A 242 22.58 -4.74 -23.87
CA SER A 242 22.93 -5.96 -24.58
C SER A 242 22.84 -7.15 -23.64
N LEU A 243 22.12 -8.20 -24.06
CA LEU A 243 22.05 -9.47 -23.31
C LEU A 243 23.39 -10.20 -23.18
N ILE A 244 24.40 -9.79 -23.96
CA ILE A 244 25.77 -10.36 -23.89
C ILE A 244 26.54 -9.87 -22.66
N HIS A 245 26.09 -8.80 -22.04
CA HIS A 245 26.76 -8.18 -20.88
C HIS A 245 26.03 -8.40 -19.54
N ILE A 246 25.02 -9.28 -19.55
CA ILE A 246 24.27 -9.63 -18.34
C ILE A 246 24.71 -11.06 -17.86
#